data_0c5119d72312a1d0ff7b3c1b4f1c0011
#
_entry.id   0c5119d72312a1d0ff7b3c1b4f1c0011
#
_cell.length_a   1.000
_cell.length_b   1.000
_cell.length_c   1.000
_cell.angle_alpha   90.00
_cell.angle_beta   90.00
_cell.angle_gamma   90.00
#
_symmetry.space_group_name_H-M   'P 1'
#
loop_
_entity.id
_entity.type
_entity.pdbx_description
1 polymer ?
#
loop_
_entity_poly.entity_id
_entity_poly.type
_entity_poly.pdbx_seq_one_letter_code
_entity_poly.pdbx_strand_id
1 'polypeptide(L)'
;AAYVSKAESAPGSRLRTATFTNTSRGGTNTAQHFISIMATENNTEVTLSDFPPGIDFTNNDLVGAQTSPLILPVLNKNETYILGFSPTSAQSDDYKQALIGALVTSEDNLGGTDPKPVVVVSGSIGGNLRNGSNPQNADYGIDQITDIDLLGSEYIFVKGFAMDDIEKVILIADENGTPIFKDGVN
;
A
#
# COMPACT_ATOMS: atom_id res chain seq x y z
N ALA A 1 -3.90 2.86 -17.27
CA ALA A 1 -4.05 3.04 -15.81
C ALA A 1 -5.39 3.71 -15.51
N ALA A 2 -6.05 3.28 -14.46
CA ALA A 2 -7.27 3.89 -13.95
C ALA A 2 -7.06 4.27 -12.49
N TYR A 3 -7.54 5.43 -12.10
CA TYR A 3 -7.59 5.89 -10.71
C TYR A 3 -9.04 6.15 -10.34
N VAL A 4 -9.46 5.64 -9.20
CA VAL A 4 -10.79 5.90 -8.66
C VAL A 4 -10.63 6.62 -7.32
N SER A 5 -11.05 7.87 -7.28
CA SER A 5 -11.18 8.60 -6.01
C SER A 5 -12.42 8.11 -5.27
N LYS A 6 -12.27 7.80 -3.98
CA LYS A 6 -13.37 7.37 -3.10
C LYS A 6 -13.97 8.55 -2.33
N ALA A 7 -13.59 9.76 -2.71
CA ALA A 7 -14.10 11.04 -2.19
C ALA A 7 -13.99 11.17 -0.65
N GLU A 8 -14.92 11.90 -0.03
CA GLU A 8 -14.91 12.21 1.41
C GLU A 8 -15.17 10.99 2.32
N SER A 9 -15.62 9.88 1.76
CA SER A 9 -15.89 8.66 2.54
C SER A 9 -14.66 7.79 2.80
N ALA A 10 -13.52 8.11 2.19
CA ALA A 10 -12.34 7.26 2.28
C ALA A 10 -11.22 7.75 3.22
N PRO A 11 -11.15 9.02 3.66
CA PRO A 11 -10.20 9.38 4.69
C PRO A 11 -10.42 8.57 5.96
N GLY A 12 -9.34 8.13 6.56
CA GLY A 12 -9.38 7.33 7.77
C GLY A 12 -8.10 7.46 8.57
N SER A 13 -8.08 6.86 9.73
CA SER A 13 -6.91 6.88 10.63
C SER A 13 -6.20 5.53 10.71
N ARG A 14 -6.74 4.50 10.05
CA ARG A 14 -6.19 3.14 10.04
C ARG A 14 -6.40 2.47 8.69
N LEU A 15 -5.36 2.40 7.89
CA LEU A 15 -5.46 2.01 6.48
C LEU A 15 -4.38 0.97 6.13
N ARG A 16 -4.77 -0.13 5.46
CA ARG A 16 -3.84 -1.12 4.91
C ARG A 16 -3.54 -0.80 3.45
N THR A 17 -2.28 -0.59 3.14
CA THR A 17 -1.85 -0.30 1.78
C THR A 17 -1.90 -1.53 0.89
N ALA A 18 -2.24 -1.34 -0.37
CA ALA A 18 -2.29 -2.39 -1.37
C ALA A 18 -1.74 -1.87 -2.69
N THR A 19 -1.02 -2.71 -3.41
CA THR A 19 -0.51 -2.40 -4.74
C THR A 19 -0.35 -3.69 -5.54
N PHE A 20 -0.09 -3.59 -6.83
CA PHE A 20 0.27 -4.75 -7.63
C PHE A 20 1.59 -5.34 -7.16
N THR A 21 1.71 -6.67 -7.23
CA THR A 21 2.97 -7.34 -6.96
C THR A 21 4.04 -6.86 -7.92
N ASN A 22 5.23 -6.61 -7.40
CA ASN A 22 6.36 -6.25 -8.23
C ASN A 22 7.06 -7.52 -8.75
N THR A 23 6.81 -7.89 -9.99
CA THR A 23 7.65 -8.86 -10.67
C THR A 23 8.77 -8.11 -11.35
N SER A 24 9.99 -8.28 -10.88
CA SER A 24 11.16 -7.62 -11.45
C SER A 24 11.21 -7.80 -12.97
N ARG A 25 11.15 -6.69 -13.68
CA ARG A 25 11.63 -6.66 -15.06
C ARG A 25 13.13 -6.86 -15.01
N GLY A 26 13.64 -7.91 -15.66
CA GLY A 26 15.08 -8.13 -15.73
C GLY A 26 15.81 -6.87 -16.20
N GLY A 27 16.62 -6.31 -15.32
CA GLY A 27 17.58 -5.26 -15.64
C GLY A 27 17.09 -3.81 -15.68
N THR A 28 15.83 -3.51 -15.39
CA THR A 28 15.36 -2.12 -15.30
C THR A 28 14.80 -1.81 -13.90
N ASN A 29 15.40 -0.84 -13.21
CA ASN A 29 14.99 -0.33 -11.89
C ASN A 29 13.72 0.55 -11.97
N THR A 30 12.74 0.19 -12.79
CA THR A 30 11.59 1.05 -13.07
C THR A 30 10.32 0.67 -12.34
N ALA A 31 10.33 -0.42 -11.60
CA ALA A 31 9.18 -0.83 -10.82
C ALA A 31 9.24 -0.15 -9.45
N GLN A 32 8.59 0.99 -9.33
CA GLN A 32 8.50 1.74 -8.09
C GLN A 32 7.17 1.49 -7.42
N HIS A 33 7.22 1.25 -6.12
CA HIS A 33 6.05 1.31 -5.26
C HIS A 33 6.04 2.64 -4.54
N PHE A 34 4.86 3.16 -4.25
CA PHE A 34 4.72 4.39 -3.49
C PHE A 34 3.47 4.39 -2.62
N ILE A 35 3.55 5.18 -1.56
CA ILE A 35 2.43 5.59 -0.72
C ILE A 35 2.45 7.10 -0.67
N SER A 36 1.33 7.74 -0.95
CA SER A 36 1.12 9.17 -0.78
C SER A 36 0.07 9.38 0.32
N ILE A 37 0.40 10.17 1.31
CA ILE A 37 -0.42 10.41 2.49
C ILE A 37 -0.67 11.90 2.59
N MET A 38 -1.93 12.32 2.61
CA MET A 38 -2.32 13.71 2.77
C MET A 38 -3.11 13.89 4.07
N ALA A 39 -2.68 14.80 4.93
CA ALA A 39 -3.39 15.14 6.15
C ALA A 39 -4.65 15.96 5.87
N THR A 40 -5.76 15.63 6.54
CA THR A 40 -7.00 16.40 6.48
C THR A 40 -7.12 17.44 7.59
N GLU A 41 -6.25 17.33 8.60
CA GLU A 41 -6.20 18.21 9.77
C GLU A 41 -4.78 18.65 10.08
N ASN A 42 -4.64 19.69 10.90
CA ASN A 42 -3.32 20.14 11.38
C ASN A 42 -2.78 19.20 12.48
N ASN A 43 -1.47 19.21 12.67
CA ASN A 43 -0.76 18.44 13.70
C ASN A 43 -1.05 16.94 13.62
N THR A 44 -1.09 16.39 12.43
CA THR A 44 -1.28 14.96 12.17
C THR A 44 0.07 14.25 12.20
N GLU A 45 0.28 13.37 13.17
CA GLU A 45 1.37 12.41 13.17
C GLU A 45 0.94 11.14 12.45
N VAL A 46 1.80 10.64 11.59
CA VAL A 46 1.54 9.43 10.79
C VAL A 46 2.61 8.39 11.07
N THR A 47 2.19 7.19 11.38
CA THR A 47 3.07 6.02 11.55
C THR A 47 2.81 5.01 10.44
N LEU A 48 3.89 4.59 9.76
CA LEU A 48 3.88 3.44 8.85
C LEU A 48 4.45 2.23 9.58
N SER A 49 3.71 1.14 9.62
CA SER A 49 4.13 -0.11 10.28
C SER A 49 3.86 -1.34 9.41
N ASP A 50 4.19 -2.52 9.92
CA ASP A 50 3.99 -3.81 9.27
C ASP A 50 4.67 -3.94 7.88
N PHE A 51 5.82 -3.34 7.72
CA PHE A 51 6.68 -3.55 6.56
C PHE A 51 8.00 -4.25 6.98
N PRO A 52 8.65 -5.03 6.09
CA PRO A 52 9.89 -5.73 6.43
C PRO A 52 11.03 -4.73 6.70
N PRO A 53 11.99 -5.08 7.56
CA PRO A 53 13.13 -4.22 7.85
C PRO A 53 14.05 -4.08 6.64
N GLY A 54 14.79 -2.98 6.61
CA GLY A 54 15.81 -2.75 5.59
C GLY A 54 15.30 -2.09 4.31
N ILE A 55 14.10 -1.51 4.33
CA ILE A 55 13.57 -0.78 3.18
C ILE A 55 14.24 0.60 3.07
N ASP A 56 14.84 0.86 1.92
CA ASP A 56 15.43 2.14 1.57
C ASP A 56 14.41 2.96 0.74
N PHE A 57 13.78 3.90 1.42
CA PHE A 57 12.81 4.78 0.77
C PHE A 57 13.51 5.88 -0.03
N THR A 58 12.94 6.24 -1.17
CA THR A 58 13.49 7.26 -2.07
C THR A 58 13.20 8.70 -1.64
N ASN A 59 12.74 8.90 -0.42
CA ASN A 59 12.50 10.22 0.14
C ASN A 59 13.80 10.82 0.70
N ASN A 60 14.10 12.07 0.35
CA ASN A 60 15.33 12.74 0.76
C ASN A 60 15.44 12.99 2.28
N ASP A 61 14.30 12.98 2.98
CA ASP A 61 14.27 13.20 4.44
C ASP A 61 14.59 11.92 5.22
N LEU A 62 14.54 10.77 4.56
CA LEU A 62 14.83 9.47 5.15
C LEU A 62 16.21 8.99 4.66
N VAL A 63 17.13 8.82 5.58
CA VAL A 63 18.49 8.37 5.25
C VAL A 63 18.67 6.91 5.62
N GLY A 64 19.03 6.09 4.63
CA GLY A 64 19.33 4.67 4.80
C GLY A 64 18.10 3.78 5.01
N ALA A 65 18.40 2.53 5.30
CA ALA A 65 17.39 1.50 5.45
C ALA A 65 16.52 1.70 6.70
N GLN A 66 15.23 1.71 6.53
CA GLN A 66 14.25 1.92 7.59
C GLN A 66 13.74 0.60 8.17
N THR A 67 13.19 0.70 9.38
CA THR A 67 12.55 -0.41 10.10
C THR A 67 11.14 0.01 10.56
N SER A 68 10.25 -0.97 10.64
CA SER A 68 8.90 -0.78 11.20
C SER A 68 8.93 -0.75 12.74
N PRO A 69 8.20 0.15 13.43
CA PRO A 69 7.42 1.25 12.85
C PRO A 69 8.27 2.46 12.44
N LEU A 70 7.83 3.21 11.45
CA LEU A 70 8.42 4.44 10.97
C LEU A 70 7.46 5.60 11.22
N ILE A 71 7.87 6.55 12.06
CA ILE A 71 7.11 7.79 12.30
C ILE A 71 7.54 8.80 11.24
N LEU A 72 6.57 9.37 10.54
CA LEU A 72 6.78 10.36 9.50
C LEU A 72 6.79 11.78 10.10
N PRO A 73 7.31 12.78 9.37
CA PRO A 73 7.18 14.17 9.78
C PRO A 73 5.71 14.56 10.01
N VAL A 74 5.48 15.39 11.02
CA VAL A 74 4.12 15.91 11.32
C VAL A 74 3.58 16.69 10.13
N LEU A 75 2.35 16.38 9.74
CA LEU A 75 1.67 17.02 8.62
C LEU A 75 0.58 17.98 9.11
N ASN A 76 0.45 19.09 8.42
CA ASN A 76 -0.69 19.99 8.56
C ASN A 76 -1.72 19.72 7.46
N LYS A 77 -2.91 20.26 7.65
CA LYS A 77 -4.01 20.12 6.69
C LYS A 77 -3.56 20.44 5.26
N ASN A 78 -3.85 19.52 4.34
CA ASN A 78 -3.48 19.55 2.93
C ASN A 78 -1.98 19.35 2.63
N GLU A 79 -1.14 19.14 3.64
CA GLU A 79 0.23 18.69 3.39
C GLU A 79 0.24 17.21 3.01
N THR A 80 1.14 16.89 2.09
CA THR A 80 1.29 15.54 1.55
C THR A 80 2.71 15.04 1.75
N TYR A 81 2.85 13.81 2.24
CA TYR A 81 4.13 13.10 2.31
C TYR A 81 4.11 11.88 1.39
N ILE A 82 5.14 11.71 0.59
CA ILE A 82 5.24 10.62 -0.37
C ILE A 82 6.43 9.74 -0.01
N LEU A 83 6.14 8.47 0.20
CA LEU A 83 7.13 7.40 0.36
C LEU A 83 7.17 6.58 -0.92
N GLY A 84 8.33 6.45 -1.50
CA GLY A 84 8.56 5.57 -2.65
C GLY A 84 9.74 4.66 -2.42
N PHE A 85 9.77 3.51 -3.07
CA PHE A 85 10.97 2.68 -3.15
C PHE A 85 11.06 1.94 -4.48
N SER A 86 12.29 1.65 -4.88
CA SER A 86 12.60 1.00 -6.16
C SER A 86 13.37 -0.28 -5.91
N PRO A 87 12.68 -1.43 -5.75
CA PRO A 87 13.36 -2.70 -5.55
C PRO A 87 14.14 -3.11 -6.80
N THR A 88 15.34 -3.64 -6.60
CA THR A 88 16.14 -4.20 -7.67
C THR A 88 15.78 -5.67 -7.94
N SER A 89 16.20 -6.20 -9.10
CA SER A 89 15.98 -7.61 -9.44
C SER A 89 16.69 -8.59 -8.49
N ALA A 90 17.74 -8.13 -7.81
CA ALA A 90 18.52 -8.95 -6.87
C ALA A 90 17.88 -9.05 -5.49
N GLN A 91 16.88 -8.21 -5.18
CA GLN A 91 16.22 -8.23 -3.88
C GLN A 91 15.19 -9.35 -3.79
N SER A 92 14.90 -9.80 -2.55
CA SER A 92 13.91 -10.83 -2.28
C SER A 92 12.50 -10.41 -2.72
N ASP A 93 11.62 -11.36 -2.91
CA ASP A 93 10.22 -11.08 -3.25
C ASP A 93 9.50 -10.37 -2.09
N ASP A 94 9.85 -10.66 -0.84
CA ASP A 94 9.32 -9.95 0.33
C ASP A 94 9.69 -8.46 0.29
N TYR A 95 10.93 -8.15 -0.06
CA TYR A 95 11.34 -6.76 -0.25
C TYR A 95 10.57 -6.07 -1.38
N LYS A 96 10.38 -6.76 -2.50
CA LYS A 96 9.64 -6.21 -3.65
C LYS A 96 8.16 -5.95 -3.35
N GLN A 97 7.61 -6.63 -2.36
CA GLN A 97 6.22 -6.53 -1.94
C GLN A 97 6.05 -5.79 -0.61
N ALA A 98 7.10 -5.11 -0.14
CA ALA A 98 7.20 -4.53 1.19
C ALA A 98 6.04 -3.59 1.59
N LEU A 99 5.42 -2.93 0.63
CA LEU A 99 4.29 -2.03 0.88
C LEU A 99 2.92 -2.68 0.68
N ILE A 100 2.86 -3.99 0.40
CA ILE A 100 1.58 -4.71 0.36
C ILE A 100 1.22 -5.13 1.78
N GLY A 101 0.12 -4.58 2.31
CA GLY A 101 -0.33 -4.84 3.66
C GLY A 101 0.32 -3.98 4.75
N ALA A 102 1.21 -3.05 4.39
CA ALA A 102 1.73 -2.10 5.36
C ALA A 102 0.59 -1.27 5.97
N LEU A 103 0.68 -1.00 7.28
CA LEU A 103 -0.34 -0.28 8.03
C LEU A 103 0.04 1.18 8.18
N VAL A 104 -0.85 2.06 7.77
CA VAL A 104 -0.80 3.50 8.04
C VAL A 104 -1.74 3.80 9.18
N THR A 105 -1.23 4.38 10.26
CA THR A 105 -2.04 4.93 11.36
C THR A 105 -1.77 6.41 11.50
N SER A 106 -2.76 7.17 11.97
CA SER A 106 -2.62 8.61 12.16
C SER A 106 -3.37 9.12 13.36
N GLU A 107 -2.72 10.01 14.12
CA GLU A 107 -3.22 10.56 15.37
C GLU A 107 -2.77 12.02 15.60
N ASP A 108 -3.22 12.61 16.69
CA ASP A 108 -2.82 13.97 17.08
C ASP A 108 -1.40 13.99 17.67
N ASN A 109 -0.51 14.77 17.07
CA ASN A 109 0.87 14.95 17.54
C ASN A 109 0.98 15.74 18.87
N LEU A 110 -0.08 16.36 19.34
CA LEU A 110 -0.04 17.20 20.54
C LEU A 110 -0.20 16.40 21.86
N GLY A 111 0.08 15.10 21.83
CA GLY A 111 0.02 14.22 23.00
C GLY A 111 -1.38 13.63 23.26
N GLY A 112 -2.29 13.76 22.31
CA GLY A 112 -3.54 13.03 22.26
C GLY A 112 -3.39 11.70 21.50
N THR A 113 -4.32 10.79 21.70
CA THR A 113 -4.49 9.58 20.91
C THR A 113 -5.69 9.68 19.97
N ASP A 114 -6.18 10.90 19.77
CA ASP A 114 -7.36 11.14 18.95
C ASP A 114 -7.01 10.86 17.47
N PRO A 115 -7.77 10.00 16.81
CA PRO A 115 -7.55 9.68 15.41
C PRO A 115 -7.67 10.93 14.54
N LYS A 116 -6.71 11.14 13.63
CA LYS A 116 -6.77 12.22 12.63
C LYS A 116 -6.83 11.62 11.23
N PRO A 117 -7.94 11.79 10.52
CA PRO A 117 -8.11 11.19 9.21
C PRO A 117 -7.08 11.68 8.21
N VAL A 118 -6.53 10.75 7.44
CA VAL A 118 -5.64 10.99 6.31
C VAL A 118 -6.21 10.37 5.03
N VAL A 119 -5.86 10.94 3.90
CA VAL A 119 -6.11 10.33 2.59
C VAL A 119 -4.86 9.58 2.18
N VAL A 120 -4.99 8.28 1.95
CA VAL A 120 -3.89 7.44 1.50
C VAL A 120 -4.13 6.97 0.08
N VAL A 121 -3.15 7.19 -0.76
CA VAL A 121 -3.09 6.65 -2.12
C VAL A 121 -1.86 5.75 -2.21
N SER A 122 -2.05 4.53 -2.67
CA SER A 122 -0.92 3.63 -2.89
C SER A 122 -0.91 3.12 -4.33
N GLY A 123 0.29 2.78 -4.82
CA GLY A 123 0.40 2.35 -6.19
C GLY A 123 1.76 1.79 -6.56
N SER A 124 1.83 1.32 -7.80
CA SER A 124 3.06 0.82 -8.41
C SER A 124 3.22 1.31 -9.85
N ILE A 125 4.46 1.59 -10.21
CA ILE A 125 4.86 1.89 -11.59
C ILE A 125 5.49 0.62 -12.16
N GLY A 126 4.71 -0.21 -12.80
CA GLY A 126 5.19 -1.47 -13.35
C GLY A 126 4.93 -2.71 -12.49
N GLY A 127 3.84 -2.70 -11.75
CA GLY A 127 3.34 -3.86 -11.04
C GLY A 127 2.67 -4.88 -11.96
N ASN A 128 2.43 -6.09 -11.45
CA ASN A 128 1.80 -7.16 -12.19
C ASN A 128 0.91 -8.00 -11.26
N LEU A 129 -0.27 -8.37 -11.73
CA LEU A 129 -1.14 -9.34 -11.07
C LEU A 129 -0.98 -10.76 -11.64
N ARG A 130 -0.10 -10.97 -12.61
CA ARG A 130 0.14 -12.28 -13.21
C ARG A 130 1.15 -13.11 -12.43
N ASN A 131 0.92 -14.41 -12.43
CA ASN A 131 1.91 -15.39 -12.01
C ASN A 131 2.81 -15.72 -13.19
N GLY A 132 4.06 -15.34 -13.15
CA GLY A 132 5.02 -15.69 -14.19
C GLY A 132 5.98 -14.57 -14.58
N SER A 133 7.07 -14.97 -15.16
CA SER A 133 8.22 -14.16 -15.51
C SER A 133 8.08 -13.37 -16.81
N ASN A 134 6.88 -13.11 -17.30
CA ASN A 134 6.77 -12.30 -18.52
C ASN A 134 6.79 -10.80 -18.17
N PRO A 135 7.92 -10.12 -18.33
CA PRO A 135 8.10 -8.72 -17.93
C PRO A 135 7.33 -7.73 -18.81
N GLN A 136 6.71 -8.19 -19.89
CA GLN A 136 6.06 -7.32 -20.87
C GLN A 136 4.66 -6.86 -20.45
N ASN A 137 4.09 -7.42 -19.39
CA ASN A 137 2.72 -7.15 -18.95
C ASN A 137 2.65 -6.35 -17.62
N ALA A 138 3.70 -5.61 -17.29
CA ALA A 138 3.64 -4.72 -16.15
C ALA A 138 2.77 -3.49 -16.47
N ASP A 139 1.92 -3.11 -15.53
CA ASP A 139 1.00 -1.99 -15.66
C ASP A 139 1.16 -1.02 -14.47
N TYR A 140 0.62 0.17 -14.63
CA TYR A 140 0.52 1.13 -13.55
C TYR A 140 -0.73 0.84 -12.73
N GLY A 141 -0.57 0.65 -11.43
CA GLY A 141 -1.68 0.55 -10.49
C GLY A 141 -1.63 1.71 -9.51
N ILE A 142 -2.74 2.38 -9.32
CA ILE A 142 -2.90 3.42 -8.32
C ILE A 142 -4.34 3.38 -7.81
N ASP A 143 -4.51 3.40 -6.49
CA ASP A 143 -5.83 3.46 -5.87
C ASP A 143 -5.78 4.25 -4.56
N GLN A 144 -6.90 4.86 -4.21
CA GLN A 144 -7.13 5.44 -2.91
C GLN A 144 -7.55 4.32 -1.94
N ILE A 145 -6.83 4.21 -0.83
CA ILE A 145 -7.09 3.21 0.19
C ILE A 145 -8.24 3.66 1.08
N THR A 146 -9.09 2.72 1.44
CA THR A 146 -10.22 2.93 2.34
C THR A 146 -9.82 2.57 3.76
N ASP A 147 -10.34 3.29 4.75
CA ASP A 147 -10.17 2.97 6.17
C ASP A 147 -10.66 1.55 6.46
N ILE A 148 -9.97 0.85 7.35
CA ILE A 148 -10.27 -0.53 7.72
C ILE A 148 -11.69 -0.65 8.30
N ASP A 149 -12.13 0.33 9.06
CA ASP A 149 -13.45 0.33 9.68
C ASP A 149 -14.61 0.45 8.67
N LEU A 150 -14.29 0.81 7.42
CA LEU A 150 -15.26 0.90 6.33
C LEU A 150 -15.27 -0.36 5.42
N LEU A 151 -14.42 -1.34 5.71
CA LEU A 151 -14.35 -2.56 4.91
C LEU A 151 -15.50 -3.50 5.24
N GLY A 152 -16.01 -4.15 4.21
CA GLY A 152 -17.00 -5.21 4.34
C GLY A 152 -16.39 -6.55 4.75
N SER A 153 -17.26 -7.48 5.14
CA SER A 153 -16.89 -8.87 5.44
C SER A 153 -17.15 -9.84 4.29
N GLU A 154 -17.78 -9.37 3.22
CA GLU A 154 -18.14 -10.18 2.05
C GLU A 154 -17.74 -9.46 0.77
N TYR A 155 -17.06 -10.19 -0.13
CA TYR A 155 -16.56 -9.65 -1.38
C TYR A 155 -16.90 -10.62 -2.53
N ILE A 156 -17.34 -10.06 -3.64
CA ILE A 156 -17.62 -10.81 -4.86
C ILE A 156 -16.52 -10.51 -5.88
N PHE A 157 -15.76 -11.53 -6.26
CA PHE A 157 -14.76 -11.43 -7.30
C PHE A 157 -15.29 -12.02 -8.59
N VAL A 158 -15.25 -11.23 -9.65
CA VAL A 158 -15.64 -11.66 -10.99
C VAL A 158 -14.38 -11.86 -11.80
N LYS A 159 -14.25 -13.01 -12.46
CA LYS A 159 -13.15 -13.26 -13.38
C LYS A 159 -13.15 -12.20 -14.49
N GLY A 160 -12.02 -11.58 -14.70
CA GLY A 160 -11.83 -10.62 -15.78
C GLY A 160 -11.72 -11.30 -17.16
N PHE A 161 -11.23 -10.55 -18.12
CA PHE A 161 -11.10 -11.00 -19.51
C PHE A 161 -9.76 -11.68 -19.81
N ALA A 162 -9.01 -12.13 -18.81
CA ALA A 162 -7.76 -12.83 -19.08
C ALA A 162 -8.03 -14.17 -19.78
N MET A 163 -7.36 -14.38 -20.90
CA MET A 163 -7.51 -15.59 -21.73
C MET A 163 -6.84 -16.82 -21.12
N ASP A 164 -6.01 -16.61 -20.10
CA ASP A 164 -5.29 -17.63 -19.35
C ASP A 164 -5.71 -17.58 -17.86
N ASP A 165 -5.77 -18.71 -17.19
CA ASP A 165 -6.23 -18.88 -15.81
C ASP A 165 -5.25 -18.32 -14.76
N ILE A 166 -4.68 -17.11 -15.00
CA ILE A 166 -3.59 -16.54 -14.18
C ILE A 166 -3.99 -15.24 -13.48
N GLU A 167 -5.25 -14.95 -13.36
CA GLU A 167 -5.70 -13.81 -12.55
C GLU A 167 -5.49 -14.10 -11.06
N LYS A 168 -4.94 -13.12 -10.35
CA LYS A 168 -4.71 -13.19 -8.91
C LYS A 168 -5.54 -12.15 -8.19
N VAL A 169 -6.06 -12.57 -7.06
CA VAL A 169 -6.60 -11.68 -6.03
C VAL A 169 -5.62 -11.67 -4.86
N ILE A 170 -5.26 -10.50 -4.38
CA ILE A 170 -4.46 -10.32 -3.17
C ILE A 170 -5.44 -9.96 -2.06
N LEU A 171 -5.49 -10.80 -1.03
CA LEU A 171 -6.27 -10.56 0.17
C LEU A 171 -5.32 -10.10 1.27
N ILE A 172 -5.64 -8.99 1.91
CA ILE A 172 -4.86 -8.41 3.00
C ILE A 172 -5.76 -8.43 4.23
N ALA A 173 -5.39 -9.22 5.22
CA ALA A 173 -6.06 -9.24 6.51
C ALA A 173 -5.46 -8.20 7.45
N ASP A 174 -6.28 -7.55 8.23
CA ASP A 174 -5.80 -6.60 9.23
C ASP A 174 -5.26 -7.30 10.48
N GLU A 175 -5.83 -8.43 10.85
CA GLU A 175 -5.47 -9.18 12.05
C GLU A 175 -4.93 -10.57 11.71
N ASN A 176 -4.01 -11.05 12.54
CA ASN A 176 -3.51 -12.41 12.44
C ASN A 176 -4.62 -13.43 12.73
N GLY A 177 -4.66 -14.49 11.93
CA GLY A 177 -5.65 -15.56 12.13
C GLY A 177 -7.03 -15.24 11.59
N THR A 178 -7.18 -14.19 10.79
CA THR A 178 -8.44 -13.89 10.09
C THR A 178 -8.85 -15.07 9.20
N PRO A 179 -10.00 -15.73 9.42
CA PRO A 179 -10.44 -16.81 8.56
C PRO A 179 -10.95 -16.28 7.23
N ILE A 180 -10.58 -16.96 6.15
CA ILE A 180 -11.04 -16.62 4.81
C ILE A 180 -11.85 -17.80 4.28
N PHE A 181 -13.10 -17.53 3.91
CA PHE A 181 -14.01 -18.52 3.33
C PHE A 181 -14.21 -18.23 1.85
N LYS A 182 -13.92 -19.21 1.01
CA LYS A 182 -14.26 -19.16 -0.40
C LYS A 182 -15.52 -20.00 -0.62
N ASP A 183 -16.56 -19.39 -1.19
CA ASP A 183 -17.85 -20.07 -1.45
C ASP A 183 -18.43 -20.78 -0.20
N GLY A 184 -18.19 -20.18 1.00
CA GLY A 184 -18.64 -20.71 2.28
C GLY A 184 -17.80 -21.88 2.84
N VAL A 185 -16.66 -22.19 2.23
CA VAL A 185 -15.71 -23.22 2.69
C VAL A 185 -14.41 -22.56 3.16
N ASN A 186 -13.96 -22.96 4.38
CA ASN A 186 -12.69 -22.47 4.96
C ASN A 186 -11.50 -23.19 4.34
#